data_7fca29a41aeb302abf4f7c2bab80c4ef
#
_entry.id   7fca29a41aeb302abf4f7c2bab80c4ef
#
_cell.length_a   1.000
_cell.length_b   1.000
_cell.length_c   1.000
_cell.angle_alpha   90.00
_cell.angle_beta   90.00
_cell.angle_gamma   90.00
#
_symmetry.space_group_name_H-M   'P 1'
#
loop_
_entity.id
_entity.type
_entity.pdbx_description
1 polymer ?
#
loop_
_entity_poly.entity_id
_entity_poly.type
_entity_poly.pdbx_seq_one_letter_code
_entity_poly.pdbx_strand_id
1 'polypeptide(L)'
;MARRARGRRAGGKAGTEAGPRRAKRSRRTSPKVSKSYASGAGGAGSIEQAAVEAALALAERGPWARVTLGDIAAEAGLPLATLMQEFPSKTAILGAFQRGIDRTVLEAGEVGEGSARDRLFELLMRRLEALRPHRKALASIAAAAPQDPVGVLCGWSRLLHSMSMTLALAGISAEGLPGLIRAKGLAAVYASVLPVFWRDESADLSRTMAALDGRLQCIETIMTWLKGRSRAET
;
A
#
# COMPACT_ATOMS: atom_id res chain seq x y z
N MET A 1 -49.22 -48.02 55.92
CA MET A 1 -49.82 -49.24 55.28
C MET A 1 -49.01 -49.47 54.04
N ALA A 2 -48.09 -50.41 54.06
CA ALA A 2 -48.17 -51.80 53.60
C ALA A 2 -48.21 -51.85 52.07
N ARG A 3 -47.39 -52.55 51.33
CA ARG A 3 -46.62 -53.78 51.39
C ARG A 3 -45.82 -53.86 50.07
N ARG A 4 -44.52 -54.23 50.09
CA ARG A 4 -43.97 -55.57 49.73
C ARG A 4 -44.44 -56.06 48.31
N ALA A 5 -43.57 -56.51 47.44
CA ALA A 5 -42.58 -57.56 47.41
C ALA A 5 -41.78 -57.56 46.10
N ARG A 6 -40.48 -57.82 46.10
CA ARG A 6 -39.71 -59.06 45.90
C ARG A 6 -39.90 -59.81 44.56
N GLY A 7 -38.79 -60.03 43.89
CA GLY A 7 -38.51 -61.14 42.99
C GLY A 7 -37.39 -60.77 42.01
N ARG A 8 -36.22 -61.08 42.26
CA ARG A 8 -35.32 -62.24 42.15
C ARG A 8 -34.99 -62.68 40.71
N ARG A 9 -33.69 -62.61 40.46
CA ARG A 9 -32.83 -63.53 39.67
C ARG A 9 -32.94 -63.45 38.14
N ALA A 10 -31.91 -63.65 37.39
CA ALA A 10 -30.48 -63.99 37.43
C ALA A 10 -29.93 -63.97 36.01
N GLY A 11 -28.67 -63.80 35.91
CA GLY A 11 -27.90 -64.57 34.98
C GLY A 11 -27.44 -63.86 33.70
N GLY A 12 -26.16 -63.75 33.64
CA GLY A 12 -25.47 -64.17 32.43
C GLY A 12 -24.58 -63.14 31.71
N LYS A 13 -23.37 -63.10 32.12
CA LYS A 13 -22.11 -63.26 31.35
C LYS A 13 -21.85 -62.45 30.11
N ALA A 14 -20.63 -61.94 30.15
CA ALA A 14 -19.67 -61.72 29.06
C ALA A 14 -19.88 -60.44 28.26
N GLY A 15 -19.04 -59.45 28.45
CA GLY A 15 -17.67 -59.40 27.94
C GLY A 15 -17.69 -58.61 26.66
N THR A 16 -17.18 -57.47 26.63
CA THR A 16 -16.17 -57.05 25.69
C THR A 16 -15.91 -55.55 25.87
N GLU A 17 -14.70 -55.26 26.21
CA GLU A 17 -14.11 -53.95 26.24
C GLU A 17 -14.24 -53.26 24.87
N ALA A 18 -14.77 -52.04 24.85
CA ALA A 18 -14.58 -51.17 23.72
C ALA A 18 -14.06 -49.82 24.24
N GLY A 19 -12.77 -49.64 24.08
CA GLY A 19 -12.04 -48.42 24.40
C GLY A 19 -12.59 -47.18 23.68
N PRO A 20 -12.23 -46.01 24.15
CA PRO A 20 -12.79 -44.75 23.66
C PRO A 20 -12.38 -44.51 22.21
N ARG A 21 -13.37 -44.33 21.34
CA ARG A 21 -13.21 -43.94 19.94
C ARG A 21 -12.55 -42.57 19.86
N ARG A 22 -11.26 -42.58 19.53
CA ARG A 22 -10.45 -41.43 19.13
C ARG A 22 -11.12 -40.76 17.95
N ALA A 23 -11.69 -39.59 18.16
CA ALA A 23 -12.25 -38.74 17.10
C ALA A 23 -11.16 -38.50 16.05
N LYS A 24 -11.39 -38.96 14.81
CA LYS A 24 -10.58 -38.67 13.65
C LYS A 24 -10.63 -37.17 13.40
N ARG A 25 -9.55 -36.49 13.77
CA ARG A 25 -9.26 -35.12 13.33
C ARG A 25 -9.23 -35.11 11.80
N SER A 26 -10.25 -34.54 11.21
CA SER A 26 -10.30 -34.23 9.77
C SER A 26 -9.07 -33.42 9.42
N ARG A 27 -8.15 -34.03 8.70
CA ARG A 27 -7.06 -33.30 8.02
C ARG A 27 -7.70 -32.40 6.98
N ARG A 28 -7.77 -31.09 7.27
CA ARG A 28 -7.97 -30.07 6.24
C ARG A 28 -6.81 -30.22 5.26
N THR A 29 -7.10 -30.76 4.10
CA THR A 29 -6.21 -30.76 2.95
C THR A 29 -6.04 -29.33 2.49
N SER A 30 -4.90 -28.74 2.83
CA SER A 30 -4.43 -27.51 2.19
C SER A 30 -4.27 -27.80 0.70
N PRO A 31 -4.68 -26.88 -0.19
CA PRO A 31 -4.41 -27.06 -1.60
C PRO A 31 -2.90 -27.08 -1.82
N LYS A 32 -2.42 -28.15 -2.44
CA LYS A 32 -1.05 -28.24 -2.97
C LYS A 32 -0.90 -27.18 -4.06
N VAL A 33 -0.33 -26.02 -3.68
CA VAL A 33 0.26 -25.11 -4.66
C VAL A 33 1.50 -25.79 -5.17
N SER A 34 1.45 -26.24 -6.41
CA SER A 34 2.58 -26.84 -7.11
C SER A 34 3.67 -25.77 -7.25
N LYS A 35 4.74 -25.92 -6.47
CA LYS A 35 5.97 -25.17 -6.59
C LYS A 35 6.68 -25.54 -7.88
N SER A 36 6.47 -24.80 -8.93
CA SER A 36 7.41 -24.69 -10.02
C SER A 36 8.43 -23.61 -9.64
N TYR A 37 9.51 -23.98 -9.02
CA TYR A 37 10.69 -23.14 -8.90
C TYR A 37 11.37 -23.12 -10.26
N ALA A 38 11.04 -22.15 -11.10
CA ALA A 38 11.90 -21.80 -12.22
C ALA A 38 13.17 -21.17 -11.65
N SER A 39 14.19 -22.00 -11.50
CA SER A 39 15.57 -21.57 -11.31
C SER A 39 16.04 -20.94 -12.61
N GLY A 40 16.32 -19.64 -12.62
CA GLY A 40 16.92 -18.98 -13.78
C GLY A 40 16.92 -17.47 -13.65
N ALA A 41 18.07 -16.90 -13.36
CA ALA A 41 18.54 -15.57 -13.76
C ALA A 41 17.49 -14.42 -13.82
N GLY A 42 17.07 -13.96 -12.65
CA GLY A 42 16.26 -12.76 -12.51
C GLY A 42 16.50 -12.20 -11.11
N GLY A 43 17.62 -11.49 -10.94
CA GLY A 43 18.11 -11.06 -9.64
C GLY A 43 17.16 -10.20 -8.80
N ALA A 44 17.68 -9.22 -8.12
CA ALA A 44 17.01 -8.33 -7.17
C ALA A 44 15.66 -7.74 -7.65
N GLY A 45 15.51 -7.48 -8.95
CA GLY A 45 14.26 -6.94 -9.53
C GLY A 45 13.06 -7.89 -9.42
N SER A 46 13.25 -9.21 -9.50
CA SER A 46 12.15 -10.18 -9.36
C SER A 46 11.75 -10.35 -7.89
N ILE A 47 12.69 -10.26 -6.96
CA ILE A 47 12.42 -10.32 -5.52
C ILE A 47 11.69 -9.04 -5.08
N GLU A 48 12.16 -7.88 -5.54
CA GLU A 48 11.52 -6.58 -5.28
C GLU A 48 10.07 -6.59 -5.75
N GLN A 49 9.82 -7.01 -6.97
CA GLN A 49 8.48 -7.06 -7.54
C GLN A 49 7.58 -8.03 -6.77
N ALA A 50 8.04 -9.27 -6.51
CA ALA A 50 7.28 -10.25 -5.76
C ALA A 50 6.94 -9.79 -4.33
N ALA A 51 7.88 -9.13 -3.65
CA ALA A 51 7.67 -8.58 -2.31
C ALA A 51 6.66 -7.43 -2.31
N VAL A 52 6.73 -6.53 -3.30
CA VAL A 52 5.79 -5.41 -3.44
C VAL A 52 4.39 -5.92 -3.76
N GLU A 53 4.24 -6.83 -4.72
CA GLU A 53 2.94 -7.42 -5.08
C GLU A 53 2.31 -8.15 -3.89
N ALA A 54 3.09 -8.95 -3.15
CA ALA A 54 2.63 -9.65 -1.96
C ALA A 54 2.19 -8.67 -0.85
N ALA A 55 2.96 -7.61 -0.62
CA ALA A 55 2.63 -6.60 0.38
C ALA A 55 1.32 -5.87 0.06
N LEU A 56 1.12 -5.49 -1.20
CA LEU A 56 -0.11 -4.83 -1.66
C LEU A 56 -1.31 -5.77 -1.59
N ALA A 57 -1.16 -7.04 -2.01
CA ALA A 57 -2.22 -8.05 -1.92
C ALA A 57 -2.66 -8.31 -0.47
N LEU A 58 -1.72 -8.36 0.48
CA LEU A 58 -2.02 -8.50 1.90
C LEU A 58 -2.72 -7.26 2.47
N ALA A 59 -2.26 -6.06 2.08
CA ALA A 59 -2.88 -4.80 2.49
C ALA A 59 -4.30 -4.62 1.95
N GLU A 60 -4.60 -5.17 0.78
CA GLU A 60 -5.96 -5.16 0.20
C GLU A 60 -6.91 -6.12 0.93
N ARG A 61 -6.41 -7.28 1.37
CA ARG A 61 -7.20 -8.33 2.05
C ARG A 61 -7.44 -8.06 3.53
N GLY A 62 -6.62 -7.22 4.16
CA GLY A 62 -6.73 -6.98 5.59
C GLY A 62 -6.01 -5.74 6.11
N PRO A 63 -6.09 -5.48 7.42
CA PRO A 63 -5.47 -4.32 8.02
C PRO A 63 -3.93 -4.39 7.93
N TRP A 64 -3.31 -3.42 7.27
CA TRP A 64 -1.85 -3.34 7.12
C TRP A 64 -1.06 -3.38 8.42
N ALA A 65 -1.64 -2.85 9.51
CA ALA A 65 -1.02 -2.88 10.83
C ALA A 65 -0.68 -4.30 11.32
N ARG A 66 -1.45 -5.30 10.89
CA ARG A 66 -1.27 -6.71 11.28
C ARG A 66 -0.33 -7.49 10.36
N VAL A 67 -0.02 -6.96 9.19
CA VAL A 67 0.86 -7.61 8.23
C VAL A 67 2.30 -7.59 8.74
N THR A 68 2.96 -8.74 8.72
CA THR A 68 4.37 -8.92 9.09
C THR A 68 5.25 -9.18 7.87
N LEU A 69 6.58 -9.05 8.01
CA LEU A 69 7.51 -9.47 6.96
C LEU A 69 7.42 -10.98 6.68
N GLY A 70 7.08 -11.79 7.70
CA GLY A 70 6.85 -13.22 7.53
C GLY A 70 5.65 -13.52 6.63
N ASP A 71 4.55 -12.77 6.80
CA ASP A 71 3.36 -12.91 5.93
C ASP A 71 3.68 -12.52 4.50
N ILE A 72 4.45 -11.43 4.30
CA ILE A 72 4.86 -10.97 2.97
C ILE A 72 5.77 -12.01 2.30
N ALA A 73 6.73 -12.58 3.04
CA ALA A 73 7.62 -13.62 2.52
C ALA A 73 6.84 -14.87 2.10
N ALA A 74 5.88 -15.31 2.94
CA ALA A 74 5.03 -16.44 2.66
C ALA A 74 4.14 -16.22 1.42
N GLU A 75 3.54 -15.04 1.30
CA GLU A 75 2.71 -14.65 0.15
C GLU A 75 3.53 -14.55 -1.15
N ALA A 76 4.74 -13.96 -1.06
CA ALA A 76 5.66 -13.84 -2.19
C ALA A 76 6.32 -15.18 -2.59
N GLY A 77 6.15 -16.24 -1.79
CA GLY A 77 6.82 -17.52 -2.02
C GLY A 77 8.33 -17.48 -1.79
N LEU A 78 8.82 -16.52 -1.00
CA LEU A 78 10.23 -16.29 -0.72
C LEU A 78 10.61 -16.78 0.69
N PRO A 79 11.85 -17.28 0.91
CA PRO A 79 12.37 -17.45 2.25
C PRO A 79 12.43 -16.11 2.99
N LEU A 80 12.00 -16.08 4.26
CA LEU A 80 12.03 -14.85 5.06
C LEU A 80 13.43 -14.23 5.13
N ALA A 81 14.48 -15.07 5.25
CA ALA A 81 15.87 -14.59 5.28
C ALA A 81 16.24 -13.83 3.97
N THR A 82 15.82 -14.34 2.82
CA THR A 82 16.04 -13.69 1.52
C THR A 82 15.31 -12.35 1.45
N LEU A 83 14.04 -12.32 1.89
CA LEU A 83 13.28 -11.06 1.93
C LEU A 83 13.94 -10.03 2.85
N MET A 84 14.41 -10.45 4.03
CA MET A 84 15.02 -9.54 5.01
C MET A 84 16.39 -9.02 4.58
N GLN A 85 17.13 -9.74 3.74
CA GLN A 85 18.37 -9.25 3.13
C GLN A 85 18.11 -8.08 2.19
N GLU A 86 17.02 -8.12 1.41
CA GLU A 86 16.64 -7.07 0.48
C GLU A 86 15.85 -5.95 1.16
N PHE A 87 14.93 -6.32 2.06
CA PHE A 87 14.01 -5.39 2.72
C PHE A 87 14.04 -5.57 4.24
N PRO A 88 14.75 -4.69 4.98
CA PRO A 88 14.85 -4.78 6.43
C PRO A 88 13.53 -4.42 7.16
N SER A 89 12.55 -3.85 6.45
CA SER A 89 11.27 -3.42 7.01
C SER A 89 10.15 -3.35 5.97
N LYS A 90 8.89 -3.38 6.43
CA LYS A 90 7.73 -3.12 5.56
C LYS A 90 7.82 -1.76 4.88
N THR A 91 8.33 -0.76 5.58
CA THR A 91 8.53 0.60 5.05
C THR A 91 9.54 0.62 3.89
N ALA A 92 10.53 -0.27 3.88
CA ALA A 92 11.46 -0.42 2.76
C ALA A 92 10.76 -0.97 1.51
N ILE A 93 9.85 -1.95 1.69
CA ILE A 93 9.03 -2.50 0.60
C ILE A 93 8.10 -1.43 0.02
N LEU A 94 7.43 -0.64 0.87
CA LEU A 94 6.61 0.49 0.41
C LEU A 94 7.45 1.56 -0.31
N GLY A 95 8.72 1.73 0.09
CA GLY A 95 9.65 2.58 -0.62
C GLY A 95 9.98 2.07 -2.03
N ALA A 96 10.14 0.75 -2.20
CA ALA A 96 10.31 0.12 -3.51
C ALA A 96 9.08 0.32 -4.40
N PHE A 97 7.90 0.11 -3.86
CA PHE A 97 6.65 0.41 -4.56
C PHE A 97 6.60 1.86 -5.05
N GLN A 98 6.93 2.82 -4.16
CA GLN A 98 6.92 4.23 -4.52
C GLN A 98 7.92 4.56 -5.64
N ARG A 99 9.15 3.96 -5.60
CA ARG A 99 10.12 4.10 -6.69
C ARG A 99 9.57 3.53 -8.02
N GLY A 100 8.83 2.42 -7.96
CA GLY A 100 8.15 1.86 -9.13
C GLY A 100 7.15 2.83 -9.75
N ILE A 101 6.33 3.49 -8.93
CA ILE A 101 5.40 4.53 -9.38
C ILE A 101 6.16 5.72 -9.98
N ASP A 102 7.24 6.18 -9.32
CA ASP A 102 8.07 7.27 -9.84
C ASP A 102 8.65 6.93 -11.22
N ARG A 103 9.13 5.69 -11.38
CA ARG A 103 9.63 5.18 -12.67
C ARG A 103 8.54 5.18 -13.75
N THR A 104 7.34 4.70 -13.43
CA THR A 104 6.20 4.73 -14.36
C THR A 104 5.88 6.14 -14.84
N VAL A 105 5.92 7.14 -13.95
CA VAL A 105 5.71 8.54 -14.31
C VAL A 105 6.82 9.06 -15.22
N LEU A 106 8.08 8.69 -14.97
CA LEU A 106 9.22 9.06 -15.79
C LEU A 106 9.16 8.44 -17.20
N GLU A 107 8.81 7.16 -17.27
CA GLU A 107 8.74 6.39 -18.54
C GLU A 107 7.54 6.80 -19.41
N ALA A 108 6.53 7.46 -18.84
CA ALA A 108 5.38 7.97 -19.60
C ALA A 108 5.74 9.12 -20.58
N GLY A 109 7.00 9.55 -20.58
CA GLY A 109 7.53 10.52 -21.52
C GLY A 109 7.28 11.98 -21.13
N GLU A 110 7.64 12.86 -22.05
CA GLU A 110 7.53 14.31 -21.85
C GLU A 110 6.10 14.76 -21.60
N VAL A 111 5.97 15.80 -20.82
CA VAL A 111 4.69 16.44 -20.53
C VAL A 111 4.39 17.41 -21.66
N GLY A 112 3.13 17.50 -22.07
CA GLY A 112 2.69 18.37 -23.15
C GLY A 112 3.05 19.84 -22.94
N GLU A 113 2.99 20.61 -24.02
CA GLU A 113 3.12 22.08 -23.98
C GLU A 113 1.95 22.65 -23.16
N GLY A 114 2.25 23.63 -22.29
CA GLY A 114 1.24 24.24 -21.45
C GLY A 114 1.85 25.08 -20.33
N SER A 115 1.00 25.62 -19.46
CA SER A 115 1.45 26.31 -18.26
C SER A 115 2.16 25.35 -17.29
N ALA A 116 2.98 25.89 -16.39
CA ALA A 116 3.61 25.08 -15.33
C ALA A 116 2.55 24.32 -14.48
N ARG A 117 1.39 24.93 -14.29
CA ARG A 117 0.25 24.30 -13.60
C ARG A 117 -0.29 23.11 -14.39
N ASP A 118 -0.49 23.24 -15.70
CA ASP A 118 -1.04 22.15 -16.53
C ASP A 118 -0.08 20.96 -16.56
N ARG A 119 1.24 21.22 -16.66
CA ARG A 119 2.26 20.18 -16.57
C ARG A 119 2.27 19.49 -15.21
N LEU A 120 2.15 20.22 -14.10
CA LEU A 120 2.04 19.62 -12.76
C LEU A 120 0.76 18.80 -12.62
N PHE A 121 -0.37 19.29 -13.11
CA PHE A 121 -1.63 18.59 -13.12
C PHE A 121 -1.51 17.25 -13.84
N GLU A 122 -0.96 17.25 -15.05
CA GLU A 122 -0.76 16.04 -15.85
C GLU A 122 0.13 15.01 -15.14
N LEU A 123 1.29 15.43 -14.61
CA LEU A 123 2.21 14.55 -13.90
C LEU A 123 1.59 13.94 -12.64
N LEU A 124 0.85 14.73 -11.88
CA LEU A 124 0.18 14.23 -10.68
C LEU A 124 -0.98 13.31 -11.02
N MET A 125 -1.71 13.57 -12.11
CA MET A 125 -2.74 12.67 -12.61
C MET A 125 -2.16 11.34 -13.10
N ARG A 126 -1.08 11.35 -13.90
CA ARG A 126 -0.36 10.13 -14.30
C ARG A 126 0.03 9.29 -13.07
N ARG A 127 0.50 9.95 -12.01
CA ARG A 127 0.85 9.29 -10.76
C ARG A 127 -0.37 8.66 -10.06
N LEU A 128 -1.49 9.37 -9.97
CA LEU A 128 -2.73 8.88 -9.35
C LEU A 128 -3.32 7.72 -10.16
N GLU A 129 -3.25 7.78 -11.49
CA GLU A 129 -3.65 6.69 -12.37
C GLU A 129 -2.80 5.43 -12.16
N ALA A 130 -1.47 5.58 -12.02
CA ALA A 130 -0.57 4.48 -11.70
C ALA A 130 -0.88 3.85 -10.32
N LEU A 131 -1.35 4.64 -9.36
CA LEU A 131 -1.77 4.17 -8.04
C LEU A 131 -3.16 3.53 -8.01
N ARG A 132 -3.99 3.78 -9.03
CA ARG A 132 -5.40 3.37 -9.05
C ARG A 132 -5.63 1.87 -8.84
N PRO A 133 -4.86 0.95 -9.45
CA PRO A 133 -5.03 -0.49 -9.20
C PRO A 133 -4.85 -0.88 -7.73
N HIS A 134 -4.06 -0.12 -6.99
CA HIS A 134 -3.68 -0.41 -5.61
C HIS A 134 -4.43 0.43 -4.57
N ARG A 135 -5.51 1.12 -4.98
CA ARG A 135 -6.23 2.09 -4.14
C ARG A 135 -6.68 1.51 -2.80
N LYS A 136 -7.23 0.30 -2.77
CA LYS A 136 -7.69 -0.36 -1.54
C LYS A 136 -6.52 -0.69 -0.60
N ALA A 137 -5.44 -1.22 -1.15
CA ALA A 137 -4.22 -1.50 -0.40
C ALA A 137 -3.66 -0.22 0.24
N LEU A 138 -3.58 0.87 -0.54
CA LEU A 138 -3.10 2.16 -0.08
C LEU A 138 -3.99 2.79 1.00
N ALA A 139 -5.30 2.62 0.91
CA ALA A 139 -6.22 3.06 1.95
C ALA A 139 -5.99 2.30 3.28
N SER A 140 -5.75 0.98 3.22
CA SER A 140 -5.40 0.17 4.39
C SER A 140 -4.06 0.57 5.00
N ILE A 141 -3.06 0.87 4.17
CA ILE A 141 -1.74 1.35 4.60
C ILE A 141 -1.87 2.72 5.28
N ALA A 142 -2.63 3.63 4.69
CA ALA A 142 -2.86 4.96 5.24
C ALA A 142 -3.63 4.90 6.58
N ALA A 143 -4.58 3.99 6.74
CA ALA A 143 -5.31 3.77 7.99
C ALA A 143 -4.40 3.27 9.13
N ALA A 144 -3.27 2.64 8.82
CA ALA A 144 -2.28 2.19 9.78
C ALA A 144 -1.28 3.30 10.19
N ALA A 145 -1.24 4.44 9.49
CA ALA A 145 -0.30 5.52 9.72
C ALA A 145 -0.20 6.01 11.19
N PRO A 146 -1.31 6.13 11.96
CA PRO A 146 -1.22 6.54 13.36
C PRO A 146 -0.43 5.58 14.26
N GLN A 147 -0.28 4.32 13.84
CA GLN A 147 0.40 3.26 14.58
C GLN A 147 1.89 3.12 14.20
N ASP A 148 2.33 3.79 13.12
CA ASP A 148 3.71 3.75 12.61
C ASP A 148 4.23 5.16 12.27
N PRO A 149 4.53 6.00 13.28
CA PRO A 149 5.01 7.37 13.06
C PRO A 149 6.36 7.40 12.33
N VAL A 150 7.22 6.41 12.53
CA VAL A 150 8.51 6.30 11.82
C VAL A 150 8.29 6.00 10.34
N GLY A 151 7.40 5.07 10.03
CA GLY A 151 7.00 4.77 8.66
C GLY A 151 6.40 5.98 7.95
N VAL A 152 5.58 6.76 8.64
CA VAL A 152 5.03 8.03 8.13
C VAL A 152 6.13 9.03 7.80
N LEU A 153 7.10 9.23 8.71
CA LEU A 153 8.22 10.15 8.48
C LEU A 153 9.09 9.72 7.28
N CYS A 154 9.40 8.43 7.19
CA CYS A 154 10.12 7.87 6.04
C CYS A 154 9.32 8.02 4.74
N GLY A 155 8.01 7.77 4.78
CA GLY A 155 7.11 7.94 3.64
C GLY A 155 7.04 9.41 3.20
N TRP A 156 7.00 10.34 4.15
CA TRP A 156 7.00 11.76 3.87
C TRP A 156 8.29 12.24 3.19
N SER A 157 9.45 11.80 3.66
CA SER A 157 10.73 12.15 3.03
C SER A 157 10.84 11.65 1.58
N ARG A 158 10.33 10.44 1.32
CA ARG A 158 10.25 9.88 -0.05
C ARG A 158 9.26 10.66 -0.91
N LEU A 159 8.11 11.03 -0.34
CA LEU A 159 7.13 11.86 -1.04
C LEU A 159 7.73 13.21 -1.44
N LEU A 160 8.48 13.86 -0.55
CA LEU A 160 9.16 15.11 -0.87
C LEU A 160 10.16 14.94 -2.02
N HIS A 161 10.94 13.87 -2.01
CA HIS A 161 11.86 13.54 -3.12
C HIS A 161 11.09 13.36 -4.45
N SER A 162 10.01 12.59 -4.42
CA SER A 162 9.14 12.38 -5.58
C SER A 162 8.51 13.68 -6.09
N MET A 163 8.11 14.58 -5.19
CA MET A 163 7.57 15.89 -5.57
C MET A 163 8.64 16.83 -6.13
N SER A 164 9.88 16.77 -5.63
CA SER A 164 11.00 17.48 -6.24
C SER A 164 11.27 17.03 -7.67
N MET A 165 11.21 15.72 -7.91
CA MET A 165 11.32 15.13 -9.24
C MET A 165 10.17 15.58 -10.16
N THR A 166 8.94 15.60 -9.65
CA THR A 166 7.76 16.07 -10.38
C THR A 166 7.88 17.55 -10.76
N LEU A 167 8.42 18.40 -9.87
CA LEU A 167 8.72 19.80 -10.17
C LEU A 167 9.74 19.93 -11.31
N ALA A 168 10.84 19.17 -11.25
CA ALA A 168 11.87 19.17 -12.27
C ALA A 168 11.31 18.76 -13.64
N LEU A 169 10.49 17.70 -13.70
CA LEU A 169 9.79 17.27 -14.93
C LEU A 169 8.82 18.32 -15.47
N ALA A 170 8.20 19.10 -14.59
CA ALA A 170 7.35 20.23 -14.98
C ALA A 170 8.16 21.48 -15.41
N GLY A 171 9.51 21.42 -15.47
CA GLY A 171 10.36 22.55 -15.79
C GLY A 171 10.43 23.62 -14.69
N ILE A 172 10.14 23.23 -13.44
CA ILE A 172 10.17 24.13 -12.27
C ILE A 172 11.40 23.77 -11.44
N SER A 173 12.27 24.77 -11.14
CA SER A 173 13.44 24.52 -10.30
C SER A 173 13.07 23.96 -8.94
N ALA A 174 13.63 22.80 -8.61
CA ALA A 174 13.50 22.13 -7.34
C ALA A 174 14.73 22.31 -6.43
N GLU A 175 15.66 23.17 -6.81
CA GLU A 175 16.95 23.36 -6.13
C GLU A 175 16.86 24.39 -5.01
N GLY A 176 17.75 24.22 -4.03
CA GLY A 176 17.90 25.11 -2.90
C GLY A 176 16.68 25.21 -1.99
N LEU A 177 16.69 26.23 -1.11
CA LEU A 177 15.59 26.46 -0.17
C LEU A 177 14.25 26.78 -0.86
N PRO A 178 14.20 27.58 -1.94
CA PRO A 178 12.94 27.79 -2.67
C PRO A 178 12.39 26.51 -3.29
N GLY A 179 13.26 25.63 -3.80
CA GLY A 179 12.86 24.32 -4.34
C GLY A 179 12.24 23.44 -3.27
N LEU A 180 12.86 23.38 -2.08
CA LEU A 180 12.31 22.62 -0.95
C LEU A 180 10.92 23.12 -0.52
N ILE A 181 10.70 24.44 -0.50
CA ILE A 181 9.39 25.03 -0.18
C ILE A 181 8.35 24.63 -1.23
N ARG A 182 8.70 24.68 -2.52
CA ARG A 182 7.81 24.25 -3.61
C ARG A 182 7.48 22.76 -3.49
N ALA A 183 8.48 21.91 -3.22
CA ALA A 183 8.28 20.47 -3.06
C ALA A 183 7.36 20.15 -1.87
N LYS A 184 7.53 20.85 -0.73
CA LYS A 184 6.64 20.73 0.43
C LYS A 184 5.22 21.19 0.12
N GLY A 185 5.06 22.29 -0.60
CA GLY A 185 3.76 22.79 -1.05
C GLY A 185 3.06 21.78 -1.97
N LEU A 186 3.79 21.24 -2.96
CA LEU A 186 3.25 20.23 -3.86
C LEU A 186 2.90 18.94 -3.13
N ALA A 187 3.73 18.50 -2.17
CA ALA A 187 3.45 17.34 -1.33
C ALA A 187 2.18 17.53 -0.47
N ALA A 188 1.97 18.74 0.07
CA ALA A 188 0.76 19.07 0.82
C ALA A 188 -0.50 19.04 -0.07
N VAL A 189 -0.41 19.59 -1.30
CA VAL A 189 -1.50 19.48 -2.30
C VAL A 189 -1.81 18.03 -2.58
N TYR A 190 -0.80 17.26 -2.96
CA TYR A 190 -0.95 15.86 -3.28
C TYR A 190 -1.56 15.07 -2.12
N ALA A 191 -1.03 15.23 -0.92
CA ALA A 191 -1.56 14.58 0.29
C ALA A 191 -3.02 14.95 0.58
N SER A 192 -3.42 16.21 0.29
CA SER A 192 -4.80 16.67 0.49
C SER A 192 -5.80 16.07 -0.51
N VAL A 193 -5.33 15.59 -1.66
CA VAL A 193 -6.13 14.92 -2.70
C VAL A 193 -6.31 13.43 -2.40
N LEU A 194 -5.36 12.78 -1.73
CA LEU A 194 -5.40 11.34 -1.46
C LEU A 194 -6.70 10.86 -0.79
N PRO A 195 -7.30 11.55 0.22
CA PRO A 195 -8.56 11.12 0.80
C PRO A 195 -9.74 11.11 -0.20
N VAL A 196 -9.72 12.01 -1.19
CA VAL A 196 -10.70 12.02 -2.28
C VAL A 196 -10.43 10.85 -3.21
N PHE A 197 -9.17 10.66 -3.62
CA PHE A 197 -8.71 9.55 -4.46
C PHE A 197 -9.10 8.19 -3.89
N TRP A 198 -8.95 7.96 -2.59
CA TRP A 198 -9.31 6.67 -1.97
C TRP A 198 -10.80 6.36 -2.01
N ARG A 199 -11.66 7.39 -2.10
CA ARG A 199 -13.13 7.27 -2.16
C ARG A 199 -13.69 7.43 -3.57
N ASP A 200 -12.84 7.74 -4.53
CA ASP A 200 -13.25 7.97 -5.91
C ASP A 200 -13.42 6.64 -6.65
N GLU A 201 -14.67 6.23 -6.87
CA GLU A 201 -15.02 5.00 -7.59
C GLU A 201 -15.28 5.24 -9.07
N SER A 202 -15.15 6.48 -9.54
CA SER A 202 -15.34 6.80 -10.95
C SER A 202 -14.26 6.15 -11.83
N ALA A 203 -14.66 5.75 -13.03
CA ALA A 203 -13.76 5.07 -13.95
C ALA A 203 -12.63 5.97 -14.45
N ASP A 204 -12.85 7.27 -14.47
CA ASP A 204 -11.98 8.32 -15.00
C ASP A 204 -11.34 9.18 -13.89
N LEU A 205 -11.51 8.84 -12.61
CA LEU A 205 -11.05 9.63 -11.46
C LEU A 205 -11.56 11.08 -11.50
N SER A 206 -12.77 11.32 -12.01
CA SER A 206 -13.32 12.66 -12.21
C SER A 206 -13.37 13.49 -10.93
N ARG A 207 -13.72 12.91 -9.78
CA ARG A 207 -13.71 13.60 -8.48
C ARG A 207 -12.30 13.97 -8.03
N THR A 208 -11.36 13.06 -8.23
CA THR A 208 -9.94 13.26 -7.92
C THR A 208 -9.34 14.33 -8.80
N MET A 209 -9.67 14.30 -10.09
CA MET A 209 -9.28 15.30 -11.09
C MET A 209 -9.75 16.69 -10.70
N ALA A 210 -11.04 16.85 -10.39
CA ALA A 210 -11.61 18.14 -9.96
C ALA A 210 -10.98 18.64 -8.63
N ALA A 211 -10.73 17.73 -7.68
CA ALA A 211 -10.07 18.08 -6.43
C ALA A 211 -8.64 18.56 -6.65
N LEU A 212 -7.87 17.87 -7.48
CA LEU A 212 -6.49 18.24 -7.81
C LEU A 212 -6.43 19.60 -8.53
N ASP A 213 -7.28 19.80 -9.52
CA ASP A 213 -7.38 21.06 -10.28
C ASP A 213 -7.66 22.25 -9.35
N GLY A 214 -8.68 22.15 -8.51
CA GLY A 214 -9.03 23.19 -7.55
C GLY A 214 -7.91 23.50 -6.54
N ARG A 215 -7.11 22.49 -6.12
CA ARG A 215 -5.99 22.71 -5.20
C ARG A 215 -4.82 23.39 -5.88
N LEU A 216 -4.48 23.01 -7.12
CA LEU A 216 -3.43 23.63 -7.89
C LEU A 216 -3.78 25.10 -8.21
N GLN A 217 -5.04 25.39 -8.57
CA GLN A 217 -5.52 26.74 -8.79
C GLN A 217 -5.41 27.63 -7.55
N CYS A 218 -5.73 27.10 -6.38
CA CYS A 218 -5.60 27.82 -5.13
C CYS A 218 -4.14 28.26 -4.86
N ILE A 219 -3.17 27.35 -5.10
CA ILE A 219 -1.75 27.68 -4.91
C ILE A 219 -1.27 28.70 -5.93
N GLU A 220 -1.66 28.60 -7.17
CA GLU A 220 -1.31 29.57 -8.21
C GLU A 220 -1.79 30.97 -7.82
N THR A 221 -3.02 31.09 -7.34
CA THR A 221 -3.60 32.33 -6.85
C THR A 221 -2.80 32.92 -5.66
N ILE A 222 -2.43 32.10 -4.68
CA ILE A 222 -1.62 32.51 -3.54
C ILE A 222 -0.23 32.99 -3.99
N MET A 223 0.42 32.26 -4.88
CA MET A 223 1.77 32.59 -5.38
C MET A 223 1.76 33.88 -6.21
N THR A 224 0.71 34.12 -6.99
CA THR A 224 0.54 35.35 -7.78
C THR A 224 0.30 36.54 -6.85
N TRP A 225 -0.53 36.37 -5.83
CA TRP A 225 -0.79 37.42 -4.84
C TRP A 225 0.48 37.79 -4.05
N LEU A 226 1.30 36.81 -3.64
CA LEU A 226 2.57 37.04 -2.94
C LEU A 226 3.59 37.78 -3.82
N LYS A 227 3.68 37.44 -5.10
CA LYS A 227 4.53 38.15 -6.08
C LYS A 227 4.07 39.59 -6.31
N GLY A 228 2.74 39.84 -6.32
CA GLY A 228 2.18 41.17 -6.44
C GLY A 228 2.51 42.07 -5.26
N ARG A 229 2.50 41.56 -4.03
CA ARG A 229 2.90 42.33 -2.84
C ARG A 229 4.36 42.67 -2.82
N SER A 230 5.23 41.76 -3.18
CA SER A 230 6.69 42.02 -3.23
C SER A 230 7.08 43.10 -4.24
N ARG A 231 6.28 43.34 -5.27
CA ARG A 231 6.48 44.40 -6.28
C ARG A 231 5.92 45.75 -5.85
N ALA A 232 4.99 45.78 -4.91
CA ALA A 232 4.38 47.03 -4.40
C ALA A 232 5.18 47.69 -3.28
N GLU A 233 6.14 46.95 -2.70
CA GLU A 233 7.00 47.42 -1.61
C GLU A 233 8.40 47.87 -2.08
N THR A 234 8.68 47.87 -3.41
CA THR A 234 9.91 48.34 -4.05
C THR A 234 9.65 49.60 -4.84
#